data_e3a08d1284defa5f6b29356cffede39b
#
_entry.id   e3a08d1284defa5f6b29356cffede39b
#
_cell.length_a   1.000
_cell.length_b   1.000
_cell.length_c   1.000
_cell.angle_alpha   90.00
_cell.angle_beta   90.00
_cell.angle_gamma   90.00
#
_symmetry.space_group_name_H-M   'P 1'
#
loop_
_entity.id
_entity.type
_entity.pdbx_description
1 polymer ?
#
loop_
_entity_poly.entity_id
_entity_poly.type
_entity_poly.pdbx_seq_one_letter_code
_entity_poly.pdbx_strand_id
1 'polypeptide(L)' 'PLLADTVHRLAPMIPPSRTLVVTSRDIAPAVRRAIPSIPAANVLVEPRPLGTAAAYAWALETVLERAGPTAVAIA' A
#
# COMPACT_ATOMS: atom_id res chain seq x y z
N PRO A 1 -9.64 -11.48 2.80
CA PRO A 1 -9.80 -10.23 3.54
C PRO A 1 -10.19 -9.07 2.61
N LEU A 2 -10.80 -8.06 3.18
CA LEU A 2 -11.32 -6.92 2.43
C LEU A 2 -10.25 -6.20 1.60
N LEU A 3 -9.06 -6.06 2.15
CA LEU A 3 -7.96 -5.39 1.45
C LEU A 3 -7.56 -6.16 0.19
N ALA A 4 -7.42 -7.48 0.29
CA ALA A 4 -7.07 -8.31 -0.86
C ALA A 4 -8.15 -8.25 -1.93
N ASP A 5 -9.43 -8.29 -1.54
CA ASP A 5 -10.55 -8.18 -2.47
C ASP A 5 -10.53 -6.84 -3.20
N THR A 6 -10.23 -5.76 -2.50
CA THR A 6 -10.13 -4.43 -3.08
C THR A 6 -9.01 -4.35 -4.10
N VAL A 7 -7.84 -4.87 -3.77
CA VAL A 7 -6.67 -4.88 -4.67
C VAL A 7 -6.99 -5.68 -5.94
N HIS A 8 -7.60 -6.85 -5.79
CA HIS A 8 -7.97 -7.68 -6.94
C HIS A 8 -9.02 -6.99 -7.82
N ARG A 9 -9.96 -6.27 -7.22
CA ARG A 9 -10.99 -5.54 -7.95
C ARG A 9 -10.42 -4.40 -8.77
N LEU A 10 -9.37 -3.75 -8.27
CA LEU A 10 -8.70 -2.64 -8.96
C LEU A 10 -7.69 -3.11 -10.01
N ALA A 11 -7.29 -4.37 -9.97
CA ALA A 11 -6.21 -4.89 -10.83
C ALA A 11 -6.36 -4.59 -12.32
N PRO A 12 -7.57 -4.63 -12.91
CA PRO A 12 -7.73 -4.28 -14.33
C PRO A 12 -7.34 -2.83 -14.66
N MET A 13 -7.46 -1.92 -13.69
CA MET A 13 -7.13 -0.51 -13.88
C MET A 13 -5.76 -0.17 -13.33
N ILE A 14 -5.46 -0.66 -12.13
CA ILE A 14 -4.19 -0.41 -11.43
C ILE A 14 -3.65 -1.75 -10.96
N PRO A 15 -2.59 -2.27 -11.60
CA PRO A 15 -2.06 -3.57 -11.21
C PRO A 15 -1.41 -3.53 -9.82
N PRO A 16 -1.32 -4.66 -9.13
CA PRO A 16 -0.67 -4.72 -7.81
C PRO A 16 0.75 -4.16 -7.79
N SER A 17 1.48 -4.26 -8.90
CA SER A 17 2.82 -3.67 -9.00
C SER A 17 2.83 -2.14 -8.87
N ARG A 18 1.67 -1.50 -9.03
CA ARG A 18 1.51 -0.05 -8.93
C ARG A 18 0.67 0.32 -7.70
N THR A 19 0.47 -0.59 -6.77
CA THR A 19 -0.30 -0.37 -5.55
C THR A 19 0.66 -0.26 -4.37
N LEU A 20 0.48 0.79 -3.57
CA LEU A 20 1.23 1.02 -2.33
C LEU A 20 0.32 0.74 -1.15
N VAL A 21 0.85 0.09 -0.13
CA VAL A 21 0.14 -0.13 1.13
C VAL A 21 0.96 0.49 2.25
N VAL A 22 0.36 1.40 3.00
CA VAL A 22 0.97 1.99 4.19
C VAL A 22 0.39 1.27 5.41
N THR A 23 1.24 0.69 6.22
CA THR A 23 0.82 -0.13 7.34
C THR A 23 1.79 -0.03 8.51
N SER A 24 1.40 -0.56 9.65
CA SER A 24 2.27 -0.65 10.83
C SER A 24 3.17 -1.88 10.74
N ARG A 25 4.23 -1.87 11.56
CA ARG A 25 5.15 -2.98 11.66
C ARG A 25 4.45 -4.28 12.06
N ASP A 26 3.45 -4.18 12.93
CA ASP A 26 2.71 -5.35 13.43
C ASP A 26 1.84 -5.98 12.35
N ILE A 27 1.32 -5.18 11.44
CA ILE A 27 0.36 -5.63 10.43
C ILE A 27 1.04 -5.99 9.11
N ALA A 28 2.22 -5.43 8.83
CA ALA A 28 2.92 -5.65 7.57
C ALA A 28 3.07 -7.13 7.18
N PRO A 29 3.45 -8.05 8.09
CA PRO A 29 3.55 -9.47 7.71
C PRO A 29 2.22 -10.06 7.23
N ALA A 30 1.11 -9.65 7.88
CA ALA A 30 -0.21 -10.11 7.46
C ALA A 30 -0.60 -9.58 6.08
N VAL A 31 -0.26 -8.32 5.80
CA VAL A 31 -0.49 -7.71 4.48
C VAL A 31 0.28 -8.47 3.41
N ARG A 32 1.55 -8.76 3.64
CA ARG A 32 2.38 -9.48 2.68
C ARG A 32 1.86 -10.88 2.40
N ARG A 33 1.32 -11.56 3.42
CA ARG A 33 0.72 -12.89 3.24
C ARG A 33 -0.61 -12.82 2.52
N ALA A 34 -1.41 -11.81 2.81
CA ALA A 34 -2.74 -11.67 2.23
C ALA A 34 -2.68 -11.25 0.76
N ILE A 35 -1.66 -10.45 0.38
CA ILE A 35 -1.55 -9.90 -0.97
C ILE A 35 -0.12 -10.11 -1.49
N PRO A 36 0.25 -11.35 -1.80
CA PRO A 36 1.61 -11.63 -2.28
C PRO A 36 1.93 -11.02 -3.64
N SER A 37 0.90 -10.59 -4.39
CA SER A 37 1.09 -9.93 -5.68
C SER A 37 1.61 -8.49 -5.57
N ILE A 38 1.53 -7.87 -4.37
CA ILE A 38 2.12 -6.55 -4.15
C ILE A 38 3.61 -6.72 -3.84
N PRO A 39 4.50 -6.04 -4.59
CA PRO A 39 5.93 -6.12 -4.30
C PRO A 39 6.24 -5.67 -2.87
N ALA A 40 7.21 -6.30 -2.24
CA ALA A 40 7.60 -5.96 -0.87
C ALA A 40 7.98 -4.49 -0.72
N ALA A 41 8.62 -3.90 -1.74
CA ALA A 41 9.00 -2.50 -1.74
C ALA A 41 7.79 -1.55 -1.72
N ASN A 42 6.60 -2.05 -2.06
CA ASN A 42 5.37 -1.26 -2.07
C ASN A 42 4.61 -1.33 -0.75
N VAL A 43 5.07 -2.13 0.19
CA VAL A 43 4.50 -2.17 1.54
C VAL A 43 5.33 -1.21 2.40
N LEU A 44 4.79 -0.02 2.64
CA LEU A 44 5.46 1.03 3.40
C LEU A 44 5.12 0.86 4.87
N VAL A 45 6.12 0.50 5.66
CA VAL A 45 5.94 0.25 7.09
C VAL A 45 6.24 1.53 7.87
N GLU A 46 5.26 2.04 8.60
CA GLU A 46 5.45 3.21 9.44
C GLU A 46 6.46 2.89 10.55
N PRO A 47 7.49 3.74 10.74
CA PRO A 47 8.46 3.54 11.82
C PRO A 47 7.81 3.67 13.20
N ARG A 48 6.71 4.41 13.29
CA ARG A 48 5.88 4.60 14.47
C ARG A 48 4.48 5.03 13.98
N PRO A 49 3.43 4.89 14.79
CA PRO A 49 2.10 5.37 14.38
C PRO A 49 2.15 6.87 14.06
N LEU A 50 1.83 7.23 12.83
CA LEU A 50 1.88 8.62 12.36
C LEU A 50 0.51 9.27 12.28
N GLY A 51 -0.56 8.47 12.41
CA GLY A 51 -1.91 8.94 12.15
C GLY A 51 -2.22 8.96 10.65
N THR A 52 -3.50 9.02 10.33
CA THR A 52 -3.97 8.88 8.95
C THR A 52 -3.47 9.99 8.04
N ALA A 53 -3.49 11.25 8.52
CA ALA A 53 -3.04 12.39 7.71
C ALA A 53 -1.56 12.29 7.35
N ALA A 54 -0.71 11.92 8.32
CA ALA A 54 0.72 11.75 8.07
C ALA A 54 1.00 10.55 7.16
N ALA A 55 0.22 9.47 7.29
CA ALA A 55 0.34 8.31 6.42
C ALA A 55 0.01 8.69 4.97
N TYR A 56 -1.03 9.48 4.76
CA TYR A 56 -1.37 9.98 3.42
C TYR A 56 -0.27 10.87 2.85
N ALA A 57 0.30 11.76 3.67
CA ALA A 57 1.39 12.63 3.22
C ALA A 57 2.61 11.83 2.78
N TRP A 58 2.97 10.79 3.54
CA TRP A 58 4.08 9.92 3.17
C TRP A 58 3.79 9.15 1.89
N ALA A 59 2.58 8.60 1.76
CA ALA A 59 2.17 7.91 0.54
C ALA A 59 2.21 8.85 -0.66
N LEU A 60 1.75 10.09 -0.50
CA LEU A 60 1.77 11.08 -1.57
C LEU A 60 3.20 11.39 -2.03
N GLU A 61 4.14 11.56 -1.11
CA GLU A 61 5.53 11.76 -1.48
C GLU A 61 6.06 10.60 -2.33
N THR A 62 5.73 9.36 -1.95
CA THR A 62 6.14 8.17 -2.70
C THR A 62 5.51 8.16 -4.08
N VAL A 63 4.23 8.52 -4.19
CA VAL A 63 3.53 8.59 -5.48
C VAL A 63 4.19 9.62 -6.40
N LEU A 64 4.57 10.78 -5.86
CA LEU A 64 5.22 11.84 -6.64
C LEU A 64 6.62 11.44 -7.13
N GLU A 65 7.27 10.53 -6.44
CA GLU A 65 8.58 10.00 -6.88
C GLU A 65 8.44 8.96 -7.99
N ARG A 66 7.25 8.45 -8.23
CA ARG A 66 6.99 7.40 -9.21
C ARG A 66 6.11 7.94 -10.32
N ALA A 67 6.49 7.70 -11.58
CA ALA A 67 5.66 8.08 -12.71
C ALA A 67 4.54 7.05 -12.91
N GLY A 68 3.36 7.53 -13.33
CA GLY A 68 2.24 6.69 -13.74
C GLY A 68 1.21 6.45 -12.66
N PRO A 69 0.12 5.76 -13.02
CA PRO A 69 -1.00 5.50 -12.10
C PRO A 69 -0.56 4.67 -10.90
N THR A 70 -0.98 5.08 -9.71
CA THR A 70 -0.64 4.40 -8.48
C THR A 70 -1.86 4.42 -7.55
N ALA A 71 -2.20 3.28 -6.98
CA ALA A 71 -3.20 3.19 -5.93
C ALA A 71 -2.51 3.19 -4.58
N VAL A 72 -3.15 3.81 -3.59
CA VAL A 72 -2.65 3.83 -2.22
C VAL A 72 -3.71 3.28 -1.29
N ALA A 73 -3.32 2.33 -0.44
CA ALA A 73 -4.18 1.79 0.60
C ALA A 73 -3.49 1.98 1.95
N ILE A 74 -4.29 2.32 2.96
CA ILE A 74 -3.80 2.46 4.33
C ILE A 74 -4.46 1.38 5.17
N ALA A 75 -3.63 0.55 5.77
CA ALA A 75 -4.10 -0.59 6.54
C ALA A 75 -3.58 -0.56 7.98
#